data_95b2e405208b13ab2a1d71090359fa51
#
_entry.id   95b2e405208b13ab2a1d71090359fa51
#
_cell.length_a   1.000
_cell.length_b   1.000
_cell.length_c   1.000
_cell.angle_alpha   90.00
_cell.angle_beta   90.00
_cell.angle_gamma   90.00
#
_symmetry.space_group_name_H-M   'P 1'
#
loop_
_entity.id
_entity.type
_entity.pdbx_description
1 polymer ?
#
loop_
_entity_poly.entity_id
_entity_poly.type
_entity_poly.pdbx_seq_one_letter_code
_entity_poly.pdbx_strand_id
1 'polypeptide(L)'
;LTVVARQKDLALKGGTALNFFWHDFPRLSVDIDLTYLPLNNRKKSLTSISKNVQKIADAIEKEIPGTSITPQKSGGTISRIIIRNADTQIKLEVNTVLRGSIFDSVEKELSSRIQNEFEFFAALQTLSFEDLYGGKLCAALDRQHPRDLFDVKLLLKNEGITENIRTAFIGYLISHSRRMNELLDPNAIHLEDIYKKEFRGMTNEPVELKELIEVQKELPKLILQDLTDSEKEFLIAFKKGDPQWDL
;
A
#
# COMPACT_ATOMS: atom_id res chain seq x y z
N LEU A 1 3.31 8.24 14.03
CA LEU A 1 3.23 8.89 12.71
C LEU A 1 4.10 10.16 12.67
N THR A 2 4.06 11.05 13.67
CA THR A 2 4.85 12.29 13.71
C THR A 2 6.36 12.09 13.56
N VAL A 3 6.90 10.99 14.11
CA VAL A 3 8.33 10.63 13.94
C VAL A 3 8.64 10.25 12.49
N VAL A 4 7.71 9.54 11.82
CA VAL A 4 7.83 9.17 10.40
C VAL A 4 7.81 10.41 9.51
N ALA A 5 6.97 11.41 9.82
CA ALA A 5 6.85 12.66 9.07
C ALA A 5 8.17 13.45 8.92
N ARG A 6 9.11 13.23 9.84
CA ARG A 6 10.46 13.87 9.80
C ARG A 6 11.37 13.27 8.72
N GLN A 7 11.03 12.11 8.16
CA GLN A 7 11.83 11.43 7.14
C GLN A 7 11.28 11.76 5.74
N LYS A 8 11.73 12.87 5.18
CA LYS A 8 11.23 13.40 3.90
C LYS A 8 11.50 12.52 2.67
N ASP A 9 12.42 11.55 2.78
CA ASP A 9 12.68 10.55 1.73
C ASP A 9 11.68 9.40 1.75
N LEU A 10 10.75 9.37 2.71
CA LEU A 10 9.77 8.29 2.87
C LEU A 10 8.35 8.82 2.70
N ALA A 11 7.54 8.08 1.97
CA ALA A 11 6.10 8.31 1.87
C ALA A 11 5.32 7.15 2.47
N LEU A 12 4.24 7.45 3.19
CA LEU A 12 3.30 6.46 3.68
C LEU A 12 2.52 5.85 2.51
N LYS A 13 2.35 4.53 2.54
CA LYS A 13 1.58 3.77 1.55
C LYS A 13 0.63 2.78 2.22
N GLY A 14 -0.05 2.00 1.39
CA GLY A 14 -0.86 0.88 1.85
C GLY A 14 -2.15 1.27 2.55
N GLY A 15 -2.65 0.35 3.40
CA GLY A 15 -3.94 0.54 4.06
C GLY A 15 -3.99 1.73 5.00
N THR A 16 -2.91 2.00 5.73
CA THR A 16 -2.88 3.14 6.67
C THR A 16 -2.94 4.48 5.93
N ALA A 17 -2.24 4.62 4.79
CA ALA A 17 -2.37 5.81 3.95
C ALA A 17 -3.80 6.01 3.48
N LEU A 18 -4.41 4.99 2.86
CA LEU A 18 -5.78 5.07 2.35
C LEU A 18 -6.80 5.37 3.45
N ASN A 19 -6.78 4.61 4.54
CA ASN A 19 -7.87 4.65 5.52
C ASN A 19 -7.75 5.80 6.52
N PHE A 20 -6.55 6.35 6.75
CA PHE A 20 -6.33 7.40 7.74
C PHE A 20 -6.19 8.80 7.13
N PHE A 21 -5.77 8.88 5.85
CA PHE A 21 -5.43 10.16 5.21
C PHE A 21 -6.28 10.48 3.98
N TRP A 22 -6.71 9.47 3.21
CA TRP A 22 -7.48 9.68 1.99
C TRP A 22 -8.97 9.41 2.17
N HIS A 23 -9.31 8.44 3.02
CA HIS A 23 -10.69 8.17 3.44
C HIS A 23 -10.90 8.54 4.89
N ASP A 24 -12.17 8.67 5.29
CA ASP A 24 -12.54 9.03 6.65
C ASP A 24 -12.66 7.79 7.55
N PHE A 25 -11.56 7.05 7.67
CA PHE A 25 -11.40 5.90 8.56
C PHE A 25 -12.46 4.79 8.37
N PRO A 26 -12.66 4.28 7.15
CA PRO A 26 -13.69 3.25 6.91
C PRO A 26 -13.37 1.90 7.56
N ARG A 27 -12.08 1.60 7.79
CA ARG A 27 -11.62 0.39 8.49
C ARG A 27 -10.32 0.59 9.25
N LEU A 28 -10.08 -0.32 10.21
CA LEU A 28 -8.80 -0.39 10.92
C LEU A 28 -7.64 -0.72 9.98
N SER A 29 -6.49 -0.10 10.23
CA SER A 29 -5.21 -0.44 9.64
C SER A 29 -4.12 -0.28 10.69
N VAL A 30 -3.31 -1.32 10.88
CA VAL A 30 -2.36 -1.41 12.01
C VAL A 30 -0.90 -1.38 11.60
N ASP A 31 -0.60 -1.58 10.31
CA ASP A 31 0.77 -1.57 9.78
C ASP A 31 1.14 -0.17 9.25
N ILE A 32 2.40 0.21 9.39
CA ILE A 32 2.96 1.42 8.79
C ILE A 32 3.87 0.99 7.65
N ASP A 33 3.33 0.99 6.43
CA ASP A 33 4.05 0.66 5.22
C ASP A 33 4.58 1.93 4.54
N LEU A 34 5.86 1.93 4.20
CA LEU A 34 6.55 3.09 3.63
C LEU A 34 7.19 2.76 2.28
N THR A 35 7.28 3.76 1.42
CA THR A 35 8.05 3.74 0.18
C THR A 35 9.20 4.73 0.26
N TYR A 36 10.38 4.34 -0.22
CA TYR A 36 11.51 5.24 -0.38
C TYR A 36 11.37 5.96 -1.73
N LEU A 37 11.25 7.28 -1.70
CA LEU A 37 10.93 8.11 -2.86
C LEU A 37 12.11 8.35 -3.82
N PRO A 38 13.35 8.67 -3.35
CA PRO A 38 14.41 9.04 -4.27
C PRO A 38 14.85 7.92 -5.23
N LEU A 39 15.03 8.24 -6.51
CA LEU A 39 15.48 7.33 -7.56
C LEU A 39 17.01 7.20 -7.56
N ASN A 40 17.57 6.69 -6.49
CA ASN A 40 19.00 6.39 -6.38
C ASN A 40 19.31 4.95 -6.86
N ASN A 41 20.58 4.66 -7.12
CA ASN A 41 21.00 3.28 -7.32
C ASN A 41 20.67 2.41 -6.09
N ARG A 42 20.54 1.09 -6.30
CA ARG A 42 20.10 0.15 -5.27
C ARG A 42 20.92 0.24 -3.98
N LYS A 43 22.25 0.31 -4.06
CA LYS A 43 23.14 0.35 -2.89
C LYS A 43 22.88 1.59 -2.05
N LYS A 44 22.81 2.76 -2.68
CA LYS A 44 22.55 4.03 -2.01
C LYS A 44 21.15 4.05 -1.38
N SER A 45 20.13 3.56 -2.10
CA SER A 45 18.76 3.46 -1.59
C SER A 45 18.68 2.59 -0.34
N LEU A 46 19.26 1.38 -0.36
CA LEU A 46 19.22 0.46 0.77
C LEU A 46 19.96 1.03 2.00
N THR A 47 21.07 1.73 1.79
CA THR A 47 21.79 2.43 2.86
C THR A 47 20.93 3.54 3.47
N SER A 48 20.28 4.36 2.63
CA SER A 48 19.40 5.45 3.08
C SER A 48 18.16 4.90 3.80
N ILE A 49 17.53 3.84 3.30
CA ILE A 49 16.40 3.17 3.97
C ILE A 49 16.83 2.73 5.38
N SER A 50 17.95 2.01 5.49
CA SER A 50 18.47 1.55 6.79
C SER A 50 18.70 2.69 7.77
N LYS A 51 19.27 3.80 7.28
CA LYS A 51 19.52 5.02 8.10
C LYS A 51 18.21 5.68 8.53
N ASN A 52 17.22 5.79 7.64
CA ASN A 52 15.94 6.41 7.98
C ASN A 52 15.15 5.55 8.97
N VAL A 53 15.13 4.22 8.78
CA VAL A 53 14.47 3.29 9.72
C VAL A 53 15.13 3.33 11.11
N GLN A 54 16.47 3.41 11.16
CA GLN A 54 17.19 3.55 12.43
C GLN A 54 16.84 4.87 13.12
N LYS A 55 16.82 6.00 12.41
CA LYS A 55 16.42 7.29 12.98
C LYS A 55 14.98 7.27 13.53
N ILE A 56 14.07 6.59 12.84
CA ILE A 56 12.70 6.39 13.31
C ILE A 56 12.72 5.60 14.62
N ALA A 57 13.47 4.49 14.66
CA ALA A 57 13.60 3.65 15.84
C ALA A 57 14.11 4.45 17.05
N ASP A 58 15.24 5.12 16.90
CA ASP A 58 15.88 5.93 17.95
C ASP A 58 14.94 7.02 18.48
N ALA A 59 14.21 7.68 17.58
CA ALA A 59 13.27 8.74 17.97
C ALA A 59 12.04 8.16 18.72
N ILE A 60 11.50 7.01 18.31
CA ILE A 60 10.38 6.36 19.00
C ILE A 60 10.79 5.95 20.42
N GLU A 61 11.95 5.30 20.58
CA GLU A 61 12.44 4.89 21.91
C GLU A 61 12.65 6.09 22.84
N LYS A 62 13.13 7.21 22.29
CA LYS A 62 13.33 8.43 23.05
C LYS A 62 12.04 9.15 23.43
N GLU A 63 11.05 9.19 22.53
CA GLU A 63 9.87 10.06 22.64
C GLU A 63 8.65 9.33 23.21
N ILE A 64 8.61 7.99 23.15
CA ILE A 64 7.47 7.18 23.62
C ILE A 64 7.93 6.25 24.74
N PRO A 65 7.77 6.64 26.00
CA PRO A 65 8.19 5.83 27.15
C PRO A 65 7.54 4.44 27.16
N GLY A 66 8.26 3.43 27.62
CA GLY A 66 7.79 2.06 27.70
C GLY A 66 7.74 1.32 26.37
N THR A 67 8.27 1.91 25.30
CA THR A 67 8.34 1.28 23.98
C THR A 67 9.65 0.51 23.82
N SER A 68 9.58 -0.69 23.25
CA SER A 68 10.73 -1.49 22.82
C SER A 68 10.69 -1.69 21.31
N ILE A 69 11.85 -1.61 20.66
CA ILE A 69 11.97 -1.75 19.22
C ILE A 69 12.86 -2.93 18.87
N THR A 70 12.36 -3.77 17.96
CA THR A 70 13.11 -4.89 17.40
C THR A 70 13.35 -4.66 15.90
N PRO A 71 14.57 -4.26 15.51
CA PRO A 71 14.94 -4.12 14.10
C PRO A 71 15.01 -5.49 13.42
N GLN A 72 14.51 -5.54 12.17
CA GLN A 72 14.59 -6.72 11.31
C GLN A 72 15.32 -6.37 10.01
N LYS A 73 16.25 -7.24 9.61
CA LYS A 73 17.06 -7.08 8.40
C LYS A 73 16.53 -7.96 7.27
N SER A 74 16.52 -7.40 6.06
CA SER A 74 16.33 -8.13 4.82
C SER A 74 17.53 -7.87 3.92
N GLY A 75 18.25 -8.93 3.52
CA GLY A 75 19.46 -8.80 2.70
C GLY A 75 20.53 -7.86 3.29
N GLY A 76 20.69 -7.83 4.62
CA GLY A 76 21.62 -6.96 5.33
C GLY A 76 21.13 -5.53 5.60
N THR A 77 19.97 -5.13 5.08
CA THR A 77 19.36 -3.80 5.24
C THR A 77 18.32 -3.85 6.36
N ILE A 78 18.39 -2.91 7.31
CA ILE A 78 17.30 -2.69 8.28
C ILE A 78 16.18 -1.98 7.52
N SER A 79 15.12 -2.72 7.19
CA SER A 79 13.96 -2.23 6.45
C SER A 79 12.64 -2.34 7.21
N ARG A 80 12.67 -3.02 8.35
CA ARG A 80 11.50 -3.24 9.19
C ARG A 80 11.86 -3.07 10.67
N ILE A 81 10.92 -2.55 11.43
CA ILE A 81 10.96 -2.55 12.90
C ILE A 81 9.63 -3.03 13.45
N ILE A 82 9.71 -3.79 14.54
CA ILE A 82 8.55 -4.14 15.36
C ILE A 82 8.59 -3.27 16.60
N ILE A 83 7.56 -2.49 16.78
CA ILE A 83 7.39 -1.54 17.88
C ILE A 83 6.41 -2.17 18.86
N ARG A 84 6.82 -2.34 20.11
CA ARG A 84 5.96 -2.89 21.18
C ARG A 84 5.85 -1.92 22.34
N ASN A 85 4.63 -1.76 22.82
CA ASN A 85 4.32 -0.99 24.03
C ASN A 85 3.18 -1.68 24.75
N ALA A 86 3.40 -2.11 26.00
CA ALA A 86 2.46 -2.93 26.77
C ALA A 86 1.93 -4.10 25.91
N ASP A 87 0.60 -4.15 25.67
CA ASP A 87 -0.06 -5.23 24.91
C ASP A 87 -0.18 -4.93 23.41
N THR A 88 0.39 -3.81 22.96
CA THR A 88 0.26 -3.36 21.56
C THR A 88 1.54 -3.62 20.78
N GLN A 89 1.37 -4.09 19.54
CA GLN A 89 2.46 -4.25 18.59
C GLN A 89 2.11 -3.60 17.27
N ILE A 90 3.03 -2.79 16.74
CA ILE A 90 2.93 -2.17 15.42
C ILE A 90 4.15 -2.57 14.59
N LYS A 91 3.92 -2.94 13.34
CA LYS A 91 4.97 -3.16 12.36
C LYS A 91 5.14 -1.91 11.49
N LEU A 92 6.39 -1.42 11.38
CA LEU A 92 6.76 -0.42 10.39
C LEU A 92 7.73 -1.07 9.40
N GLU A 93 7.44 -0.92 8.12
CA GLU A 93 8.23 -1.53 7.05
C GLU A 93 8.44 -0.58 5.88
N VAL A 94 9.68 -0.51 5.36
CA VAL A 94 10.01 0.18 4.12
C VAL A 94 10.25 -0.83 3.02
N ASN A 95 9.56 -0.67 1.87
CA ASN A 95 9.77 -1.55 0.73
C ASN A 95 11.19 -1.38 0.17
N THR A 96 11.94 -2.48 0.03
CA THR A 96 13.32 -2.49 -0.47
C THR A 96 13.41 -2.82 -1.96
N VAL A 97 12.31 -3.23 -2.57
CA VAL A 97 12.24 -3.61 -3.99
C VAL A 97 11.66 -2.45 -4.81
N LEU A 98 10.40 -2.10 -4.56
CA LEU A 98 9.75 -0.98 -5.21
C LEU A 98 10.13 0.33 -4.50
N ARG A 99 10.64 1.28 -5.27
CA ARG A 99 11.11 2.60 -4.83
C ARG A 99 10.63 3.63 -5.82
N GLY A 100 10.48 4.87 -5.36
CA GLY A 100 9.83 5.91 -6.15
C GLY A 100 8.31 5.74 -6.18
N SER A 101 7.68 6.51 -7.00
CA SER A 101 6.23 6.54 -7.28
C SER A 101 6.01 6.86 -8.75
N ILE A 102 4.84 6.58 -9.28
CA ILE A 102 4.46 6.94 -10.66
C ILE A 102 4.06 8.41 -10.73
N PHE A 103 3.27 8.85 -9.76
CA PHE A 103 2.85 10.24 -9.58
C PHE A 103 3.56 10.86 -8.38
N ASP A 104 3.55 12.19 -8.30
CA ASP A 104 4.15 12.91 -7.19
C ASP A 104 3.45 12.54 -5.87
N SER A 105 4.27 12.32 -4.84
CA SER A 105 3.77 12.12 -3.48
C SER A 105 3.20 13.41 -2.92
N VAL A 106 2.22 13.31 -2.01
CA VAL A 106 1.44 14.44 -1.49
C VAL A 106 1.54 14.49 0.03
N GLU A 107 1.75 15.67 0.59
CA GLU A 107 1.59 15.88 2.03
C GLU A 107 0.09 15.90 2.37
N LYS A 108 -0.34 14.99 3.23
CA LYS A 108 -1.73 14.85 3.65
C LYS A 108 -1.83 14.91 5.17
N GLU A 109 -2.90 15.54 5.64
CA GLU A 109 -3.30 15.50 7.04
C GLU A 109 -4.14 14.25 7.32
N LEU A 110 -4.15 13.80 8.56
CA LEU A 110 -5.10 12.79 9.03
C LEU A 110 -6.53 13.23 8.73
N SER A 111 -7.41 12.28 8.42
CA SER A 111 -8.83 12.56 8.22
C SER A 111 -9.46 13.18 9.47
N SER A 112 -10.50 13.99 9.28
CA SER A 112 -11.17 14.69 10.38
C SER A 112 -11.66 13.75 11.47
N ARG A 113 -12.13 12.57 11.08
CA ARG A 113 -12.59 11.56 12.04
C ARG A 113 -11.46 11.04 12.91
N ILE A 114 -10.28 10.72 12.33
CA ILE A 114 -9.12 10.29 13.10
C ILE A 114 -8.65 11.40 14.04
N GLN A 115 -8.59 12.65 13.56
CA GLN A 115 -8.20 13.78 14.39
C GLN A 115 -9.12 13.94 15.61
N ASN A 116 -10.43 13.84 15.39
CA ASN A 116 -11.44 14.00 16.46
C ASN A 116 -11.49 12.80 17.41
N GLU A 117 -11.41 11.56 16.88
CA GLU A 117 -11.54 10.34 17.69
C GLU A 117 -10.32 10.10 18.58
N PHE A 118 -9.11 10.46 18.10
CA PHE A 118 -7.87 10.24 18.82
C PHE A 118 -7.26 11.54 19.39
N GLU A 119 -7.92 12.68 19.24
CA GLU A 119 -7.41 14.01 19.66
C GLU A 119 -5.96 14.23 19.20
N PHE A 120 -5.65 13.78 17.99
CA PHE A 120 -4.29 13.70 17.46
C PHE A 120 -4.20 14.25 16.05
N PHE A 121 -3.23 15.13 15.82
CA PHE A 121 -2.92 15.72 14.52
C PHE A 121 -1.59 15.18 13.98
N ALA A 122 -1.57 14.80 12.70
CA ALA A 122 -0.35 14.54 11.97
C ALA A 122 -0.56 14.84 10.48
N ALA A 123 0.48 15.39 9.86
CA ALA A 123 0.60 15.52 8.42
C ALA A 123 1.84 14.74 7.97
N LEU A 124 1.68 13.91 6.92
CA LEU A 124 2.75 13.07 6.40
C LEU A 124 2.79 13.15 4.88
N GLN A 125 3.98 12.90 4.33
CA GLN A 125 4.12 12.56 2.94
C GLN A 125 3.47 11.19 2.71
N THR A 126 2.46 11.15 1.83
CA THR A 126 1.81 9.91 1.37
C THR A 126 2.07 9.72 -0.12
N LEU A 127 1.98 8.51 -0.62
CA LEU A 127 1.83 8.31 -2.06
C LEU A 127 0.55 9.00 -2.53
N SER A 128 0.50 9.37 -3.82
CA SER A 128 -0.70 9.88 -4.47
C SER A 128 -1.86 8.88 -4.34
N PHE A 129 -3.08 9.35 -4.52
CA PHE A 129 -4.26 8.50 -4.53
C PHE A 129 -4.16 7.41 -5.60
N GLU A 130 -3.65 7.79 -6.76
CA GLU A 130 -3.47 6.93 -7.92
C GLU A 130 -2.44 5.82 -7.64
N ASP A 131 -1.28 6.18 -7.08
CA ASP A 131 -0.26 5.20 -6.68
C ASP A 131 -0.76 4.24 -5.59
N LEU A 132 -1.48 4.76 -4.60
CA LEU A 132 -2.06 3.94 -3.54
C LEU A 132 -3.01 2.89 -4.12
N TYR A 133 -3.90 3.30 -5.02
CA TYR A 133 -4.86 2.38 -5.63
C TYR A 133 -4.25 1.52 -6.72
N GLY A 134 -3.31 2.01 -7.51
CA GLY A 134 -2.55 1.18 -8.45
C GLY A 134 -1.86 0.00 -7.75
N GLY A 135 -1.17 0.29 -6.63
CA GLY A 135 -0.58 -0.75 -5.79
C GLY A 135 -1.62 -1.64 -5.09
N LYS A 136 -2.79 -1.08 -4.73
CA LYS A 136 -3.89 -1.83 -4.09
C LYS A 136 -4.57 -2.80 -5.05
N LEU A 137 -4.78 -2.41 -6.30
CA LEU A 137 -5.29 -3.29 -7.35
C LEU A 137 -4.36 -4.49 -7.55
N CYS A 138 -3.05 -4.26 -7.68
CA CYS A 138 -2.07 -5.35 -7.76
C CYS A 138 -2.14 -6.27 -6.53
N ALA A 139 -2.22 -5.72 -5.32
CA ALA A 139 -2.30 -6.52 -4.09
C ALA A 139 -3.60 -7.33 -4.01
N ALA A 140 -4.73 -6.77 -4.45
CA ALA A 140 -6.02 -7.44 -4.49
C ALA A 140 -6.04 -8.61 -5.48
N LEU A 141 -5.35 -8.47 -6.62
CA LEU A 141 -5.20 -9.54 -7.61
C LEU A 141 -4.22 -10.63 -7.14
N ASP A 142 -3.11 -10.24 -6.47
CA ASP A 142 -2.07 -11.17 -6.06
C ASP A 142 -2.47 -12.03 -4.86
N ARG A 143 -2.77 -11.41 -3.73
CA ARG A 143 -3.02 -12.10 -2.46
C ARG A 143 -4.51 -12.22 -2.12
N GLN A 144 -5.37 -11.50 -2.82
CA GLN A 144 -6.82 -11.55 -2.68
C GLN A 144 -7.29 -11.42 -1.21
N HIS A 145 -6.56 -10.64 -0.41
CA HIS A 145 -6.86 -10.51 1.01
C HIS A 145 -8.13 -9.65 1.22
N PRO A 146 -9.07 -10.01 2.12
CA PRO A 146 -10.30 -9.26 2.38
C PRO A 146 -10.12 -7.76 2.58
N ARG A 147 -9.03 -7.33 3.23
CA ARG A 147 -8.71 -5.89 3.40
C ARG A 147 -8.43 -5.19 2.08
N ASP A 148 -7.76 -5.86 1.15
CA ASP A 148 -7.46 -5.28 -0.16
C ASP A 148 -8.70 -5.25 -1.05
N LEU A 149 -9.50 -6.32 -1.02
CA LEU A 149 -10.79 -6.39 -1.73
C LEU A 149 -11.78 -5.34 -1.20
N PHE A 150 -11.79 -5.07 0.10
CA PHE A 150 -12.60 -4.01 0.69
C PHE A 150 -12.15 -2.61 0.21
N ASP A 151 -10.86 -2.32 0.24
CA ASP A 151 -10.34 -1.04 -0.25
C ASP A 151 -10.67 -0.85 -1.75
N VAL A 152 -10.57 -1.91 -2.56
CA VAL A 152 -10.99 -1.89 -3.97
C VAL A 152 -12.50 -1.72 -4.12
N LYS A 153 -13.31 -2.38 -3.27
CA LYS A 153 -14.77 -2.17 -3.25
C LYS A 153 -15.12 -0.69 -3.05
N LEU A 154 -14.43 -0.02 -2.12
CA LEU A 154 -14.63 1.42 -1.90
C LEU A 154 -14.26 2.25 -3.12
N LEU A 155 -13.13 1.95 -3.77
CA LEU A 155 -12.74 2.59 -5.01
C LEU A 155 -13.82 2.46 -6.08
N LEU A 156 -14.26 1.24 -6.35
CA LEU A 156 -15.26 0.96 -7.39
C LEU A 156 -16.62 1.62 -7.12
N LYS A 157 -16.96 1.77 -5.84
CA LYS A 157 -18.22 2.44 -5.42
C LYS A 157 -18.16 3.96 -5.58
N ASN A 158 -17.01 4.57 -5.32
CA ASN A 158 -16.87 6.03 -5.22
C ASN A 158 -16.29 6.64 -6.50
N GLU A 159 -15.01 6.38 -6.79
CA GLU A 159 -14.25 7.03 -7.85
C GLU A 159 -14.17 6.21 -9.15
N GLY A 160 -14.24 4.88 -9.04
CA GLY A 160 -13.95 3.97 -10.15
C GLY A 160 -12.44 3.90 -10.49
N ILE A 161 -12.10 3.13 -11.51
CA ILE A 161 -10.72 3.03 -12.01
C ILE A 161 -10.52 4.13 -13.07
N THR A 162 -9.95 5.26 -12.61
CA THR A 162 -9.63 6.37 -13.51
C THR A 162 -8.40 6.05 -14.38
N GLU A 163 -8.17 6.86 -15.42
CA GLU A 163 -6.97 6.75 -16.28
C GLU A 163 -5.67 6.79 -15.46
N ASN A 164 -5.54 7.74 -14.54
CA ASN A 164 -4.35 7.86 -13.70
C ASN A 164 -4.17 6.64 -12.77
N ILE A 165 -5.25 6.11 -12.18
CA ILE A 165 -5.20 4.89 -11.38
C ILE A 165 -4.77 3.70 -12.24
N ARG A 166 -5.23 3.62 -13.48
CA ARG A 166 -4.87 2.58 -14.43
C ARG A 166 -3.41 2.68 -14.85
N THR A 167 -2.92 3.91 -15.11
CA THR A 167 -1.49 4.17 -15.37
C THR A 167 -0.62 3.73 -14.19
N ALA A 168 -0.98 4.10 -12.96
CA ALA A 168 -0.28 3.64 -11.77
C ALA A 168 -0.33 2.11 -11.64
N PHE A 169 -1.49 1.49 -11.86
CA PHE A 169 -1.65 0.04 -11.83
C PHE A 169 -0.72 -0.66 -12.81
N ILE A 170 -0.63 -0.17 -14.06
CA ILE A 170 0.29 -0.72 -15.07
C ILE A 170 1.74 -0.63 -14.60
N GLY A 171 2.15 0.50 -14.04
CA GLY A 171 3.50 0.67 -13.47
C GLY A 171 3.80 -0.33 -12.36
N TYR A 172 2.87 -0.56 -11.43
CA TYR A 172 3.00 -1.57 -10.37
C TYR A 172 2.95 -3.00 -10.92
N LEU A 173 2.11 -3.27 -11.92
CA LEU A 173 1.97 -4.58 -12.56
C LEU A 173 3.27 -5.03 -13.24
N ILE A 174 3.91 -4.17 -14.03
CA ILE A 174 5.17 -4.48 -14.71
C ILE A 174 6.37 -4.57 -13.74
N SER A 175 6.25 -3.95 -12.56
CA SER A 175 7.24 -3.98 -11.49
C SER A 175 7.05 -5.14 -10.52
N HIS A 176 5.99 -5.94 -10.67
CA HIS A 176 5.65 -7.02 -9.77
C HIS A 176 6.54 -8.25 -9.98
N SER A 177 6.81 -8.99 -8.90
CA SER A 177 7.63 -10.22 -8.97
C SER A 177 6.89 -11.40 -9.59
N ARG A 178 5.57 -11.41 -9.52
CA ARG A 178 4.70 -12.41 -10.16
C ARG A 178 4.49 -12.06 -11.64
N ARG A 179 4.24 -13.07 -12.46
CA ARG A 179 3.98 -12.86 -13.89
C ARG A 179 2.68 -12.08 -14.09
N MET A 180 2.67 -11.11 -15.02
CA MET A 180 1.51 -10.26 -15.32
C MET A 180 0.25 -11.08 -15.65
N ASN A 181 0.37 -12.16 -16.43
CA ASN A 181 -0.77 -13.00 -16.79
C ASN A 181 -1.38 -13.73 -15.58
N GLU A 182 -0.58 -14.07 -14.56
CA GLU A 182 -1.08 -14.70 -13.33
C GLU A 182 -1.78 -13.69 -12.41
N LEU A 183 -1.41 -12.41 -12.51
CA LEU A 183 -2.08 -11.33 -11.80
C LEU A 183 -3.38 -10.91 -12.50
N LEU A 184 -3.37 -10.84 -13.83
CA LEU A 184 -4.54 -10.42 -14.61
C LEU A 184 -5.64 -11.50 -14.70
N ASP A 185 -5.28 -12.77 -14.50
CA ASP A 185 -6.20 -13.91 -14.45
C ASP A 185 -5.86 -14.81 -13.25
N PRO A 186 -6.09 -14.33 -12.01
CA PRO A 186 -5.72 -15.07 -10.82
C PRO A 186 -6.74 -16.18 -10.51
N ASN A 187 -6.23 -17.32 -10.05
CA ASN A 187 -7.10 -18.34 -9.47
C ASN A 187 -7.71 -17.81 -8.16
N ALA A 188 -9.02 -17.86 -8.04
CA ALA A 188 -9.73 -17.44 -6.84
C ALA A 188 -9.36 -18.31 -5.63
N ILE A 189 -9.03 -17.68 -4.51
CA ILE A 189 -8.79 -18.35 -3.23
C ILE A 189 -10.05 -18.36 -2.37
N HIS A 190 -10.12 -19.28 -1.40
CA HIS A 190 -11.20 -19.29 -0.42
C HIS A 190 -10.99 -18.20 0.63
N LEU A 191 -11.95 -17.29 0.76
CA LEU A 191 -11.83 -16.13 1.64
C LEU A 191 -12.36 -16.34 3.06
N GLU A 192 -13.16 -17.39 3.31
CA GLU A 192 -13.91 -17.55 4.56
C GLU A 192 -13.06 -17.50 5.83
N ASP A 193 -11.96 -18.24 5.86
CA ASP A 193 -11.11 -18.33 7.05
C ASP A 193 -10.35 -17.01 7.30
N ILE A 194 -9.81 -16.41 6.24
CA ILE A 194 -9.10 -15.14 6.31
C ILE A 194 -10.09 -14.02 6.70
N TYR A 195 -11.29 -14.02 6.11
CA TYR A 195 -12.34 -13.07 6.46
C TYR A 195 -12.71 -13.15 7.95
N LYS A 196 -12.94 -14.35 8.48
CA LYS A 196 -13.32 -14.55 9.88
C LYS A 196 -12.22 -14.14 10.85
N LYS A 197 -10.96 -14.46 10.53
CA LYS A 197 -9.82 -14.25 11.44
C LYS A 197 -9.19 -12.86 11.34
N GLU A 198 -9.19 -12.25 10.15
CA GLU A 198 -8.35 -11.09 9.87
C GLU A 198 -9.11 -9.87 9.31
N PHE A 199 -10.44 -9.96 9.15
CA PHE A 199 -11.20 -8.85 8.59
C PHE A 199 -12.51 -8.56 9.32
N ARG A 200 -13.25 -9.58 9.76
CA ARG A 200 -14.55 -9.40 10.41
C ARG A 200 -14.42 -8.50 11.64
N GLY A 201 -15.22 -7.44 11.68
CA GLY A 201 -15.19 -6.44 12.76
C GLY A 201 -14.10 -5.37 12.62
N MET A 202 -13.38 -5.32 11.51
CA MET A 202 -12.39 -4.26 11.25
C MET A 202 -12.98 -3.03 10.57
N THR A 203 -14.21 -3.09 10.07
CA THR A 203 -14.89 -2.01 9.35
C THR A 203 -15.91 -1.31 10.22
N ASN A 204 -16.14 -0.01 9.99
CA ASN A 204 -17.14 0.76 10.71
C ASN A 204 -18.57 0.25 10.44
N GLU A 205 -18.85 -0.04 9.18
CA GLU A 205 -20.10 -0.66 8.75
C GLU A 205 -19.85 -2.15 8.45
N PRO A 206 -20.74 -3.05 8.85
CA PRO A 206 -20.61 -4.47 8.53
C PRO A 206 -20.51 -4.68 7.01
N VAL A 207 -19.54 -5.48 6.59
CA VAL A 207 -19.35 -5.90 5.20
C VAL A 207 -19.46 -7.41 5.14
N GLU A 208 -20.35 -7.93 4.31
CA GLU A 208 -20.55 -9.36 4.20
C GLU A 208 -19.50 -10.03 3.29
N LEU A 209 -19.16 -11.27 3.61
CA LEU A 209 -18.21 -12.04 2.83
C LEU A 209 -18.57 -12.12 1.34
N LYS A 210 -19.88 -12.25 1.03
CA LYS A 210 -20.36 -12.34 -0.35
C LYS A 210 -19.97 -11.13 -1.20
N GLU A 211 -19.96 -9.92 -0.60
CA GLU A 211 -19.60 -8.69 -1.29
C GLU A 211 -18.13 -8.68 -1.70
N LEU A 212 -17.26 -9.23 -0.84
CA LEU A 212 -15.83 -9.34 -1.14
C LEU A 212 -15.54 -10.44 -2.18
N ILE A 213 -16.31 -11.54 -2.15
CA ILE A 213 -16.25 -12.60 -3.18
C ILE A 213 -16.68 -12.04 -4.54
N GLU A 214 -17.66 -11.16 -4.57
CA GLU A 214 -18.09 -10.49 -5.80
C GLU A 214 -16.97 -9.62 -6.37
N VAL A 215 -16.35 -8.77 -5.55
CA VAL A 215 -15.18 -7.98 -5.96
C VAL A 215 -14.04 -8.88 -6.45
N GLN A 216 -13.73 -9.97 -5.74
CA GLN A 216 -12.69 -10.92 -6.13
C GLN A 216 -12.92 -11.48 -7.54
N LYS A 217 -14.17 -11.81 -7.89
CA LYS A 217 -14.53 -12.39 -9.19
C LYS A 217 -14.58 -11.36 -10.31
N GLU A 218 -15.06 -10.16 -10.02
CA GLU A 218 -15.30 -9.15 -11.05
C GLU A 218 -14.07 -8.27 -11.32
N LEU A 219 -13.18 -8.06 -10.34
CA LEU A 219 -12.03 -7.19 -10.49
C LEU A 219 -11.12 -7.52 -11.68
N PRO A 220 -10.72 -8.78 -11.94
CA PRO A 220 -9.87 -9.11 -13.09
C PRO A 220 -10.54 -8.76 -14.42
N LYS A 221 -11.84 -9.00 -14.53
CA LYS A 221 -12.63 -8.69 -15.73
C LYS A 221 -12.74 -7.19 -15.96
N LEU A 222 -13.05 -6.44 -14.90
CA LEU A 222 -13.14 -4.97 -14.96
C LEU A 222 -11.81 -4.36 -15.43
N ILE A 223 -10.69 -4.80 -14.85
CA ILE A 223 -9.37 -4.31 -15.25
C ILE A 223 -9.11 -4.61 -16.73
N LEU A 224 -9.36 -5.84 -17.20
CA LEU A 224 -9.13 -6.21 -18.59
C LEU A 224 -10.05 -5.47 -19.58
N GLN A 225 -11.27 -5.13 -19.15
CA GLN A 225 -12.21 -4.33 -19.96
C GLN A 225 -11.80 -2.86 -20.03
N ASP A 226 -11.30 -2.29 -18.92
CA ASP A 226 -10.92 -0.90 -18.82
C ASP A 226 -9.59 -0.56 -19.51
N LEU A 227 -8.69 -1.55 -19.67
CA LEU A 227 -7.43 -1.35 -20.40
C LEU A 227 -7.71 -0.95 -21.85
N THR A 228 -7.11 0.16 -22.28
CA THR A 228 -7.15 0.62 -23.67
C THR A 228 -6.34 -0.32 -24.57
N ASP A 229 -6.54 -0.22 -25.88
CA ASP A 229 -5.77 -1.03 -26.82
C ASP A 229 -4.27 -0.68 -26.79
N SER A 230 -3.94 0.61 -26.62
CA SER A 230 -2.56 1.10 -26.44
C SER A 230 -1.91 0.50 -25.19
N GLU A 231 -2.60 0.49 -24.04
CA GLU A 231 -2.09 -0.10 -22.80
C GLU A 231 -1.90 -1.62 -22.91
N LYS A 232 -2.79 -2.32 -23.60
CA LYS A 232 -2.64 -3.75 -23.91
C LYS A 232 -1.43 -4.03 -24.78
N GLU A 233 -1.24 -3.20 -25.83
CA GLU A 233 -0.08 -3.29 -26.72
C GLU A 233 1.22 -3.04 -25.96
N PHE A 234 1.27 -2.01 -25.10
CA PHE A 234 2.40 -1.75 -24.20
C PHE A 234 2.74 -2.98 -23.32
N LEU A 235 1.73 -3.56 -22.64
CA LEU A 235 1.95 -4.72 -21.78
C LEU A 235 2.48 -5.94 -22.55
N ILE A 236 2.01 -6.15 -23.80
CA ILE A 236 2.48 -7.22 -24.67
C ILE A 236 3.93 -6.95 -25.09
N ALA A 237 4.26 -5.72 -25.50
CA ALA A 237 5.61 -5.32 -25.89
C ALA A 237 6.59 -5.44 -24.71
N PHE A 238 6.18 -4.98 -23.52
CA PHE A 238 6.95 -5.12 -22.29
C PHE A 238 7.27 -6.59 -21.97
N LYS A 239 6.26 -7.47 -22.09
CA LYS A 239 6.45 -8.92 -21.86
C LYS A 239 7.40 -9.56 -22.85
N LYS A 240 7.48 -9.05 -24.09
CA LYS A 240 8.43 -9.50 -25.11
C LYS A 240 9.85 -8.99 -24.88
N GLY A 241 10.06 -8.08 -23.93
CA GLY A 241 11.35 -7.46 -23.63
C GLY A 241 11.72 -6.27 -24.54
N ASP A 242 10.72 -5.73 -25.25
CA ASP A 242 10.83 -4.57 -26.14
C ASP A 242 9.75 -3.54 -25.81
N PRO A 243 9.80 -2.91 -24.61
CA PRO A 243 8.76 -1.98 -24.16
C PRO A 243 8.70 -0.73 -25.04
N GLN A 244 7.52 -0.42 -25.53
CA GLN A 244 7.23 0.78 -26.30
C GLN A 244 6.74 1.87 -25.32
N TRP A 245 7.68 2.68 -24.83
CA TRP A 245 7.41 3.66 -23.77
C TRP A 245 6.56 4.85 -24.23
N ASP A 246 6.36 5.01 -25.54
CA ASP A 246 5.55 6.08 -26.14
C ASP A 246 4.05 5.71 -26.23
N LEU A 247 3.68 4.46 -25.86
CA LEU A 247 2.31 3.97 -25.76
C LEU A 247 1.72 4.26 -24.40
#